data_f083b60f2e2695d9e379b2eaccadcf2d
#
_entry.id   f083b60f2e2695d9e379b2eaccadcf2d
#
_cell.length_a   1.000
_cell.length_b   1.000
_cell.length_c   1.000
_cell.angle_alpha   90.00
_cell.angle_beta   90.00
_cell.angle_gamma   90.00
#
_symmetry.space_group_name_H-M   'P 1'
#
loop_
_entity.id
_entity.type
_entity.pdbx_description
1 polymer ?
#
loop_
_entity_poly.entity_id
_entity_poly.type
_entity_poly.pdbx_seq_one_letter_code
_entity_poly.pdbx_strand_id
1 'polypeptide(L)'
;EAAIMKAEGVTAGVTDLILLLGRGGFNALCIEMKTTDRRSALSDAQIEWRSLTIANGNRHVVCRTLEEFQSEIRWYMARPANNEPRDEITCVRPIVPPSVEEIERAFGKIRRRKINHQPTKTEKQ
;
A
#
# COMPACT_ATOMS: atom_id res chain seq x y z
N GLU A 1 -10.73 11.53 15.95
CA GLU A 1 -10.12 11.41 14.60
C GLU A 1 -9.67 9.99 14.27
N ALA A 2 -8.82 9.35 15.10
CA ALA A 2 -8.30 8.00 14.82
C ALA A 2 -9.39 6.93 14.60
N ALA A 3 -10.50 6.99 15.33
CA ALA A 3 -11.62 6.06 15.18
C ALA A 3 -12.37 6.26 13.85
N ILE A 4 -12.50 7.51 13.40
CA ILE A 4 -13.13 7.86 12.12
C ILE A 4 -12.27 7.36 10.96
N MET A 5 -10.96 7.62 10.99
CA MET A 5 -10.01 7.16 9.99
C MET A 5 -9.99 5.64 9.85
N LYS A 6 -10.08 4.91 10.98
CA LYS A 6 -10.17 3.45 10.96
C LYS A 6 -11.48 2.94 10.33
N ALA A 7 -12.59 3.65 10.57
CA ALA A 7 -13.89 3.33 9.97
C ALA A 7 -13.91 3.61 8.44
N GLU A 8 -13.06 4.52 7.96
CA GLU A 8 -12.85 4.84 6.55
C GLU A 8 -11.88 3.89 5.84
N GLY A 9 -11.35 2.89 6.53
CA GLY A 9 -10.46 1.88 5.96
C GLY A 9 -8.98 2.26 6.01
N VAL A 10 -8.60 3.28 6.76
CA VAL A 10 -7.19 3.64 6.95
C VAL A 10 -6.52 2.60 7.85
N THR A 11 -5.47 1.97 7.35
CA THR A 11 -4.66 1.01 8.10
C THR A 11 -3.59 1.75 8.90
N ALA A 12 -3.59 1.56 10.22
CA ALA A 12 -2.55 2.13 11.08
C ALA A 12 -1.19 1.44 10.83
N GLY A 13 -0.11 2.18 10.99
CA GLY A 13 1.24 1.64 10.95
C GLY A 13 1.83 1.44 9.56
N VAL A 14 1.08 1.77 8.49
CA VAL A 14 1.63 1.77 7.13
C VAL A 14 2.78 2.76 7.05
N THR A 15 3.86 2.32 6.40
CA THR A 15 5.08 3.12 6.22
C THR A 15 4.82 4.39 5.39
N ASP A 16 5.62 5.44 5.61
CA ASP A 16 5.45 6.76 4.97
C ASP A 16 5.66 6.71 3.45
N LEU A 17 6.59 5.86 2.98
CA LEU A 17 6.95 5.78 1.56
C LEU A 17 7.09 4.31 1.12
N ILE A 18 6.55 4.01 -0.06
CA ILE A 18 6.66 2.70 -0.69
C ILE A 18 7.12 2.88 -2.13
N LEU A 19 8.27 2.31 -2.46
CA LEU A 19 8.78 2.21 -3.83
C LEU A 19 8.50 0.81 -4.38
N LEU A 20 7.54 0.70 -5.27
CA LEU A 20 7.08 -0.56 -5.88
C LEU A 20 7.99 -0.98 -7.06
N LEU A 21 9.26 -1.17 -6.78
CA LEU A 21 10.25 -1.66 -7.74
C LEU A 21 11.02 -2.83 -7.13
N GLY A 22 10.98 -3.98 -7.78
CA GLY A 22 11.76 -5.14 -7.36
C GLY A 22 13.24 -4.97 -7.70
N ARG A 23 14.09 -4.98 -6.68
CA ARG A 23 15.55 -4.83 -6.79
C ARG A 23 16.28 -5.77 -5.84
N GLY A 24 17.35 -6.41 -6.31
CA GLY A 24 18.24 -7.23 -5.48
C GLY A 24 17.55 -8.33 -4.69
N GLY A 25 16.48 -8.91 -5.23
CA GLY A 25 15.69 -9.95 -4.58
C GLY A 25 14.54 -9.43 -3.70
N PHE A 26 14.45 -8.13 -3.44
CA PHE A 26 13.31 -7.52 -2.73
C PHE A 26 12.17 -7.18 -3.69
N ASN A 27 10.92 -7.34 -3.24
CA ASN A 27 9.73 -7.02 -4.03
C ASN A 27 9.46 -5.51 -4.08
N ALA A 28 9.70 -4.81 -2.97
CA ALA A 28 9.53 -3.37 -2.82
C ALA A 28 10.48 -2.82 -1.74
N LEU A 29 10.64 -1.49 -1.71
CA LEU A 29 11.30 -0.78 -0.62
C LEU A 29 10.26 0.03 0.14
N CYS A 30 10.18 -0.20 1.45
CA CYS A 30 9.33 0.52 2.40
C CYS A 30 10.21 1.38 3.30
N ILE A 31 9.92 2.67 3.41
CA ILE A 31 10.69 3.61 4.22
C ILE A 31 9.78 4.30 5.21
N GLU A 32 10.12 4.17 6.48
CA GLU A 32 9.53 4.92 7.59
C GLU A 32 10.44 6.08 7.96
N MET A 33 9.89 7.29 7.97
CA MET A 33 10.63 8.49 8.37
C MET A 33 10.40 8.79 9.84
N LYS A 34 11.47 8.98 10.59
CA LYS A 34 11.43 9.36 12.02
C LYS A 34 12.29 10.60 12.26
N THR A 35 11.97 11.35 13.28
CA THR A 35 12.84 12.46 13.71
C THR A 35 14.15 11.93 14.31
N THR A 36 15.14 12.78 14.40
CA THR A 36 16.43 12.48 15.04
C THR A 36 16.33 12.31 16.56
N ASP A 37 15.20 12.70 17.15
CA ASP A 37 14.94 12.48 18.58
C ASP A 37 14.90 10.97 18.87
N ARG A 38 15.73 10.52 19.80
CA ARG A 38 15.81 9.11 20.21
C ARG A 38 14.50 8.56 20.79
N ARG A 39 13.61 9.44 21.26
CA ARG A 39 12.27 9.08 21.76
C ARG A 39 11.28 8.78 20.62
N SER A 40 11.61 9.18 19.39
CA SER A 40 10.81 8.88 18.20
C SER A 40 11.03 7.42 17.78
N ALA A 41 10.41 6.50 18.51
CA ALA A 41 10.41 5.07 18.21
C ALA A 41 9.26 4.69 17.25
N LEU A 42 9.31 3.47 16.73
CA LEU A 42 8.18 2.88 16.01
C LEU A 42 7.05 2.58 17.00
N SER A 43 5.80 2.85 16.59
CA SER A 43 4.62 2.37 17.31
C SER A 43 4.44 0.86 17.12
N ASP A 44 3.62 0.21 17.97
CA ASP A 44 3.34 -1.22 17.85
C ASP A 44 2.76 -1.57 16.48
N ALA A 45 1.86 -0.74 15.96
CA ALA A 45 1.30 -0.90 14.61
C ALA A 45 2.37 -0.81 13.50
N GLN A 46 3.36 0.08 13.64
CA GLN A 46 4.48 0.18 12.70
C GLN A 46 5.43 -1.02 12.81
N ILE A 47 5.62 -1.57 14.00
CA ILE A 47 6.42 -2.78 14.21
C ILE A 47 5.73 -3.98 13.55
N GLU A 48 4.41 -4.11 13.73
CA GLU A 48 3.62 -5.16 13.10
C GLU A 48 3.67 -5.04 11.56
N TRP A 49 3.42 -3.86 11.02
CA TRP A 49 3.52 -3.59 9.58
C TRP A 49 4.90 -3.93 9.03
N ARG A 50 5.97 -3.50 9.72
CA ARG A 50 7.35 -3.82 9.36
C ARG A 50 7.57 -5.33 9.28
N SER A 51 7.10 -6.07 10.28
CA SER A 51 7.26 -7.53 10.34
C SER A 51 6.56 -8.21 9.17
N LEU A 52 5.34 -7.78 8.83
CA LEU A 52 4.58 -8.28 7.69
C LEU A 52 5.26 -7.95 6.36
N THR A 53 5.75 -6.73 6.17
CA THR A 53 6.42 -6.34 4.94
C THR A 53 7.70 -7.11 4.70
N ILE A 54 8.51 -7.35 5.74
CA ILE A 54 9.73 -8.15 5.66
C ILE A 54 9.39 -9.63 5.37
N ALA A 55 8.40 -10.20 6.04
CA ALA A 55 7.96 -11.58 5.80
C ALA A 55 7.47 -11.81 4.36
N ASN A 56 6.96 -10.76 3.69
CA ASN A 56 6.53 -10.78 2.29
C ASN A 56 7.66 -10.42 1.29
N GLY A 57 8.91 -10.46 1.71
CA GLY A 57 10.07 -10.27 0.84
C GLY A 57 10.34 -8.82 0.45
N ASN A 58 9.82 -7.85 1.20
CA ASN A 58 10.12 -6.44 0.99
C ASN A 58 11.28 -6.00 1.89
N ARG A 59 12.01 -4.98 1.46
CA ARG A 59 12.96 -4.27 2.30
C ARG A 59 12.23 -3.19 3.08
N HIS A 60 12.41 -3.16 4.39
CA HIS A 60 11.86 -2.12 5.25
C HIS A 60 12.98 -1.44 6.05
N VAL A 61 13.05 -0.12 5.96
CA VAL A 61 14.07 0.70 6.64
C VAL A 61 13.42 1.86 7.37
N VAL A 62 14.08 2.32 8.42
CA VAL A 62 13.74 3.54 9.16
C VAL A 62 14.84 4.55 8.89
N CYS A 63 14.48 5.70 8.34
CA CYS A 63 15.39 6.80 8.07
C CYS A 63 15.06 7.98 9.01
N ARG A 64 16.10 8.63 9.53
CA ARG A 64 15.97 9.74 10.47
C ARG A 64 16.46 11.06 9.90
N THR A 65 17.23 11.01 8.81
CA THR A 65 17.74 12.18 8.11
C THR A 65 17.47 12.05 6.61
N LEU A 66 17.54 13.18 5.91
CA LEU A 66 17.43 13.20 4.45
C LEU A 66 18.60 12.44 3.80
N GLU A 67 19.79 12.52 4.39
CA GLU A 67 20.99 11.84 3.92
C GLU A 67 20.82 10.31 4.00
N GLU A 68 20.29 9.80 5.10
CA GLU A 68 19.97 8.37 5.25
C GLU A 68 18.95 7.93 4.20
N PHE A 69 17.89 8.69 4.00
CA PHE A 69 16.88 8.43 2.99
C PHE A 69 17.49 8.39 1.58
N GLN A 70 18.25 9.40 1.20
CA GLN A 70 18.90 9.46 -0.11
C GLN A 70 19.90 8.32 -0.32
N SER A 71 20.65 7.97 0.72
CA SER A 71 21.61 6.88 0.70
C SER A 71 20.91 5.54 0.48
N GLU A 72 19.80 5.31 1.17
CA GLU A 72 19.02 4.08 1.03
C GLU A 72 18.41 3.94 -0.37
N ILE A 73 17.84 5.03 -0.91
CA ILE A 73 17.32 5.04 -2.28
C ILE A 73 18.42 4.71 -3.30
N ARG A 74 19.58 5.37 -3.21
CA ARG A 74 20.71 5.10 -4.11
C ARG A 74 21.18 3.66 -4.00
N TRP A 75 21.32 3.16 -2.78
CA TRP A 75 21.73 1.79 -2.52
C TRP A 75 20.74 0.79 -3.13
N TYR A 76 19.44 1.01 -2.94
CA TYR A 76 18.39 0.15 -3.46
C TYR A 76 18.34 0.16 -5.00
N MET A 77 18.38 1.35 -5.58
CA MET A 77 18.32 1.53 -7.04
C MET A 77 19.57 1.00 -7.79
N ALA A 78 20.72 0.95 -7.11
CA ALA A 78 21.96 0.35 -7.66
C ALA A 78 21.91 -1.18 -7.73
N ARG A 79 20.92 -1.84 -7.14
CA ARG A 79 20.74 -3.27 -7.20
C ARG A 79 20.18 -3.71 -8.55
N PRO A 80 20.52 -4.94 -9.02
CA PRO A 80 19.94 -5.46 -10.26
C PRO A 80 18.43 -5.56 -10.15
N ALA A 81 17.73 -5.34 -11.26
CA ALA A 81 16.29 -5.57 -11.34
C ALA A 81 16.00 -7.05 -11.12
N ASN A 82 14.92 -7.37 -10.40
CA ASN A 82 14.53 -8.76 -10.12
C ASN A 82 14.06 -9.48 -11.40
N ASN A 83 13.47 -8.70 -12.32
CA ASN A 83 13.02 -9.21 -13.60
C ASN A 83 13.80 -8.50 -14.68
N GLU A 84 14.64 -9.23 -15.41
CA GLU A 84 14.97 -8.80 -16.75
C GLU A 84 13.68 -8.72 -17.56
N PRO A 85 13.52 -7.73 -18.46
CA PRO A 85 12.35 -7.68 -19.32
C PRO A 85 12.24 -9.05 -20.00
N ARG A 86 11.18 -9.78 -19.68
CA ARG A 86 10.86 -10.98 -20.45
C ARG A 86 10.38 -10.47 -21.80
N ASP A 87 11.13 -10.74 -22.83
CA ASP A 87 10.81 -10.39 -24.22
C ASP A 87 9.49 -10.98 -24.74
N GLU A 88 8.85 -11.80 -23.91
CA GLU A 88 7.54 -12.36 -24.17
C GLU A 88 6.58 -12.05 -23.03
N ILE A 89 5.70 -11.09 -23.25
CA ILE A 89 4.42 -11.04 -22.56
C ILE A 89 3.58 -12.20 -23.09
N THR A 90 3.98 -13.42 -22.77
CA THR A 90 3.18 -14.61 -23.06
C THR A 90 2.01 -14.62 -22.12
N CYS A 91 0.85 -14.26 -22.66
CA CYS A 91 -0.46 -14.45 -22.08
C CYS A 91 -0.68 -13.80 -20.71
N VAL A 92 -0.95 -12.51 -20.75
CA VAL A 92 -1.86 -11.93 -19.78
C VAL A 92 -3.15 -12.75 -19.92
N ARG A 93 -3.39 -13.71 -19.02
CA ARG A 93 -4.75 -14.25 -18.86
C ARG A 93 -5.61 -13.01 -18.64
N PRO A 94 -6.70 -12.82 -19.42
CA PRO A 94 -7.57 -11.68 -19.17
C PRO A 94 -7.92 -11.71 -17.69
N ILE A 95 -7.67 -10.60 -16.99
CA ILE A 95 -8.07 -10.43 -15.60
C ILE A 95 -9.60 -10.40 -15.68
N VAL A 96 -10.22 -11.56 -15.52
CA VAL A 96 -11.66 -11.64 -15.35
C VAL A 96 -11.92 -11.08 -13.96
N PRO A 97 -12.58 -9.92 -13.85
CA PRO A 97 -12.88 -9.38 -12.53
C PRO A 97 -13.71 -10.41 -11.77
N PRO A 98 -13.47 -10.61 -10.48
CA PRO A 98 -14.21 -11.58 -9.68
C PRO A 98 -15.70 -11.26 -9.76
N SER A 99 -16.54 -12.29 -9.87
CA SER A 99 -17.99 -12.14 -9.86
C SER A 99 -18.44 -11.52 -8.52
N VAL A 100 -19.62 -10.89 -8.54
CA VAL A 100 -20.21 -10.33 -7.31
C VAL A 100 -20.34 -11.40 -6.22
N GLU A 101 -20.65 -12.64 -6.61
CA GLU A 101 -20.78 -13.78 -5.70
C GLU A 101 -19.43 -14.19 -5.09
N GLU A 102 -18.34 -14.12 -5.85
CA GLU A 102 -16.99 -14.38 -5.33
C GLU A 102 -16.54 -13.29 -4.36
N ILE A 103 -16.86 -12.02 -4.66
CA ILE A 103 -16.60 -10.90 -3.78
C ILE A 103 -17.41 -11.03 -2.49
N GLU A 104 -18.70 -11.35 -2.59
CA GLU A 104 -19.56 -11.53 -1.42
C GLU A 104 -19.18 -12.75 -0.58
N ARG A 105 -18.63 -13.80 -1.20
CA ARG A 105 -18.09 -14.97 -0.47
C ARG A 105 -16.81 -14.61 0.31
N ALA A 106 -15.95 -13.78 -0.28
CA ALA A 106 -14.68 -13.39 0.34
C ALA A 106 -14.85 -12.32 1.43
N PHE A 107 -15.74 -11.35 1.23
CA PHE A 107 -15.86 -10.14 2.05
C PHE A 107 -17.23 -9.97 2.74
N GLY A 108 -18.16 -10.90 2.54
CA GLY A 108 -19.54 -10.78 3.03
C GLY A 108 -20.44 -9.94 2.12
N LYS A 109 -21.76 -10.04 2.35
CA LYS A 109 -22.74 -9.34 1.53
C LYS A 109 -22.54 -7.84 1.49
N ILE A 110 -22.32 -7.30 0.30
CA ILE A 110 -22.22 -5.86 0.08
C ILE A 110 -23.61 -5.24 0.26
N ARG A 111 -23.80 -4.46 1.32
CA ARG A 111 -25.03 -3.69 1.51
C ARG A 111 -25.09 -2.59 0.46
N ARG A 112 -25.91 -2.78 -0.58
CA ARG A 112 -26.25 -1.71 -1.51
C ARG A 112 -26.95 -0.58 -0.76
N ARG A 113 -26.32 0.57 -0.59
CA ARG A 113 -27.00 1.79 -0.18
C ARG A 113 -28.02 2.12 -1.27
N LYS A 114 -29.30 2.17 -0.92
CA LYS A 114 -30.32 2.74 -1.81
C LYS A 114 -29.97 4.21 -2.03
N ILE A 115 -29.48 4.53 -3.21
CA ILE A 115 -29.35 5.92 -3.64
C ILE A 115 -30.78 6.38 -3.92
N ASN A 116 -31.37 7.13 -2.99
CA ASN A 116 -32.64 7.81 -3.22
C ASN A 116 -32.38 8.92 -4.24
N HIS A 117 -32.63 8.62 -5.50
CA HIS A 117 -32.73 9.63 -6.54
C HIS A 117 -34.05 10.37 -6.29
N GLN A 118 -33.99 11.54 -5.65
CA GLN A 118 -35.10 12.48 -5.68
C GLN A 118 -35.11 13.13 -7.06
N PRO A 119 -36.23 13.06 -7.80
CA PRO A 119 -36.33 13.79 -9.05
C PRO A 119 -36.34 15.29 -8.75
N THR A 120 -35.39 16.02 -9.32
CA THR A 120 -35.39 17.49 -9.31
C THR A 120 -36.64 17.98 -10.00
N LYS A 121 -37.51 18.67 -9.26
CA LYS A 121 -38.65 19.40 -9.85
C LYS A 121 -38.10 20.49 -10.77
N THR A 122 -38.29 20.30 -12.04
CA THR A 122 -38.13 21.37 -13.04
C THR A 122 -39.31 22.33 -12.86
N GLU A 123 -39.03 23.50 -12.34
CA GLU A 123 -39.98 24.62 -12.37
C GLU A 123 -40.18 25.02 -13.83
N LYS A 124 -41.44 24.93 -14.30
CA LYS A 124 -41.88 25.57 -15.52
C LYS A 124 -42.19 27.02 -15.20
N GLN A 125 -41.51 27.92 -15.85
CA GLN A 125 -42.02 29.25 -16.15
C GLN A 125 -42.65 29.23 -17.54
#